data_7dfdf01ad89597938da3197684f40f09
#
_entry.id   7dfdf01ad89597938da3197684f40f09
#
_cell.length_a   1.000
_cell.length_b   1.000
_cell.length_c   1.000
_cell.angle_alpha   90.00
_cell.angle_beta   90.00
_cell.angle_gamma   90.00
#
_symmetry.space_group_name_H-M   'P 1'
#
loop_
_entity.id
_entity.type
_entity.pdbx_description
1 polymer ?
#
loop_
_entity_poly.entity_id
_entity_poly.type
_entity_poly.pdbx_seq_one_letter_code
_entity_poly.pdbx_strand_id
1 'polypeptide(L)'
;KYFLFLIAFAGLSSAEILVDISQQRLFLLDNRGDLVISYPISSSSYGEGQIENSYKTPLGNHIIKEKIGTDAPKNTIFKERINTGKLAEIFHDDYDSEDDHVTSRILWLEGTEEGFNKGGNVDSFYRYIYIHGTPEEGLIGDKASHGCIRMFNQDVIELFSLVEKGTK
;
A
#
# COMPACT_ATOMS: atom_id res chain seq x y z
N LYS A 1 41.10 -16.03 0.97
CA LYS A 1 40.00 -16.15 1.98
C LYS A 1 39.08 -14.98 1.75
N TYR A 2 37.96 -15.18 1.03
CA TYR A 2 36.93 -14.18 0.87
C TYR A 2 35.95 -14.35 2.02
N PHE A 3 35.82 -13.33 2.86
CA PHE A 3 34.77 -13.23 3.89
C PHE A 3 33.49 -12.78 3.18
N LEU A 4 32.56 -13.70 3.01
CA LEU A 4 31.21 -13.40 2.57
C LEU A 4 30.49 -12.78 3.78
N PHE A 5 30.29 -11.45 3.79
CA PHE A 5 29.42 -10.80 4.74
C PHE A 5 27.97 -11.14 4.36
N LEU A 6 27.42 -12.13 5.04
CA LEU A 6 25.97 -12.35 5.03
C LEU A 6 25.35 -11.22 5.84
N ILE A 7 24.87 -10.18 5.17
CA ILE A 7 23.98 -9.21 5.81
C ILE A 7 22.64 -9.95 5.98
N ALA A 8 22.44 -10.53 7.16
CA ALA A 8 21.12 -10.96 7.57
C ALA A 8 20.25 -9.70 7.69
N PHE A 9 19.34 -9.48 6.76
CA PHE A 9 18.22 -8.59 6.97
C PHE A 9 17.38 -9.20 8.09
N ALA A 10 17.71 -8.88 9.33
CA ALA A 10 16.75 -9.02 10.42
C ALA A 10 15.61 -8.08 10.08
N GLY A 11 14.42 -8.62 9.81
CA GLY A 11 13.23 -7.83 9.59
C GLY A 11 13.14 -6.74 10.66
N LEU A 12 12.83 -5.53 10.26
CA LEU A 12 12.64 -4.37 11.16
C LEU A 12 11.47 -4.70 12.10
N SER A 13 11.74 -5.33 13.24
CA SER A 13 10.73 -5.89 14.15
C SER A 13 9.88 -4.83 14.88
N SER A 14 9.90 -3.58 14.41
CA SER A 14 9.05 -2.47 14.88
C SER A 14 9.09 -1.26 13.94
N ALA A 15 9.10 -1.50 12.61
CA ALA A 15 8.93 -0.43 11.63
C ALA A 15 7.53 0.20 11.75
N GLU A 16 7.43 1.48 11.44
CA GLU A 16 6.17 2.22 11.35
C GLU A 16 6.04 2.84 9.96
N ILE A 17 4.85 2.79 9.38
CA ILE A 17 4.53 3.46 8.12
C ILE A 17 3.77 4.75 8.43
N LEU A 18 4.27 5.88 7.95
CA LEU A 18 3.56 7.16 7.93
C LEU A 18 3.14 7.49 6.49
N VAL A 19 1.84 7.64 6.25
CA VAL A 19 1.30 8.10 4.97
C VAL A 19 0.89 9.56 5.10
N ASP A 20 1.61 10.44 4.41
CA ASP A 20 1.27 11.86 4.30
C ASP A 20 0.54 12.12 2.98
N ILE A 21 -0.80 12.21 3.06
CA ILE A 21 -1.67 12.44 1.91
C ILE A 21 -1.43 13.84 1.31
N SER A 22 -1.02 14.82 2.12
CA SER A 22 -0.77 16.17 1.63
C SER A 22 0.45 16.25 0.72
N GLN A 23 1.45 15.40 0.98
CA GLN A 23 2.67 15.29 0.19
C GLN A 23 2.61 14.16 -0.86
N GLN A 24 1.56 13.33 -0.85
CA GLN A 24 1.46 12.10 -1.63
C GLN A 24 2.71 11.23 -1.44
N ARG A 25 3.09 11.00 -0.17
CA ARG A 25 4.26 10.21 0.20
C ARG A 25 3.98 9.25 1.34
N LEU A 26 4.63 8.10 1.25
CA LEU A 26 4.73 7.11 2.31
C LEU A 26 6.17 7.11 2.84
N PHE A 27 6.32 7.13 4.15
CA PHE A 27 7.59 7.07 4.86
C PHE A 27 7.63 5.79 5.69
N LEU A 28 8.67 4.99 5.55
CA LEU A 28 8.98 3.88 6.45
C LEU A 28 9.99 4.36 7.49
N LEU A 29 9.61 4.26 8.75
CA LEU A 29 10.41 4.67 9.90
C LEU A 29 10.89 3.44 10.66
N ASP A 30 12.05 3.53 11.29
CA ASP A 30 12.55 2.49 12.20
C ASP A 30 11.92 2.61 13.60
N ASN A 31 12.30 1.73 14.52
CA ASN A 31 11.81 1.72 15.90
C ASN A 31 12.20 2.94 16.75
N ARG A 32 13.06 3.81 16.24
CA ARG A 32 13.45 5.09 16.87
C ARG A 32 12.73 6.27 16.24
N GLY A 33 11.95 6.02 15.18
CA GLY A 33 11.30 7.04 14.38
C GLY A 33 12.21 7.68 13.32
N ASP A 34 13.39 7.09 13.07
CA ASP A 34 14.30 7.58 12.03
C ASP A 34 13.83 7.09 10.66
N LEU A 35 13.94 7.94 9.64
CA LEU A 35 13.56 7.61 8.27
C LEU A 35 14.46 6.51 7.70
N VAL A 36 13.84 5.40 7.28
CA VAL A 36 14.51 4.32 6.55
C VAL A 36 14.46 4.59 5.04
N ILE A 37 13.26 4.82 4.51
CA ILE A 37 13.01 5.07 3.09
C ILE A 37 11.68 5.79 2.90
N SER A 38 11.51 6.49 1.79
CA SER A 38 10.21 7.08 1.43
C SER A 38 9.87 6.83 -0.02
N TYR A 39 8.57 6.67 -0.29
CA TYR A 39 8.03 6.39 -1.61
C TYR A 39 6.97 7.42 -2.01
N PRO A 40 6.89 7.82 -3.28
CA PRO A 40 5.72 8.52 -3.78
C PRO A 40 4.53 7.55 -3.83
N ILE A 41 3.34 8.09 -3.61
CA ILE A 41 2.09 7.33 -3.62
C ILE A 41 1.01 8.06 -4.41
N SER A 42 -0.13 7.40 -4.61
CA SER A 42 -1.36 8.02 -5.05
C SER A 42 -2.49 7.63 -4.09
N SER A 43 -3.09 8.61 -3.43
CA SER A 43 -4.28 8.44 -2.60
C SER A 43 -5.54 8.77 -3.39
N SER A 44 -6.70 8.77 -2.73
CA SER A 44 -7.99 8.99 -3.40
C SER A 44 -8.15 10.37 -4.03
N SER A 45 -8.65 10.39 -5.27
CA SER A 45 -9.13 11.61 -5.95
C SER A 45 -10.35 12.22 -5.28
N TYR A 46 -11.09 11.44 -4.48
CA TYR A 46 -12.24 11.90 -3.69
C TYR A 46 -11.84 12.50 -2.33
N GLY A 47 -10.54 12.56 -2.02
CA GLY A 47 -10.01 13.08 -0.78
C GLY A 47 -10.03 12.09 0.37
N GLU A 48 -10.01 12.61 1.60
CA GLU A 48 -9.92 11.84 2.85
C GLU A 48 -11.30 11.61 3.48
N GLY A 49 -11.53 10.44 4.09
CA GLY A 49 -12.76 10.14 4.83
C GLY A 49 -12.99 8.66 5.10
N GLN A 50 -13.80 8.41 6.13
CA GLN A 50 -13.97 7.08 6.72
C GLN A 50 -15.15 6.29 6.17
N ILE A 51 -16.16 6.97 5.62
CA ILE A 51 -17.45 6.35 5.30
C ILE A 51 -17.32 5.35 4.15
N GLU A 52 -17.92 4.19 4.32
CA GLU A 52 -18.06 3.16 3.29
C GLU A 52 -18.74 3.74 2.02
N ASN A 53 -18.31 3.28 0.84
CA ASN A 53 -18.76 3.74 -0.48
C ASN A 53 -18.48 5.23 -0.79
N SER A 54 -17.69 5.92 0.04
CA SER A 54 -17.27 7.29 -0.25
C SER A 54 -16.13 7.38 -1.26
N TYR A 55 -15.45 6.28 -1.54
CA TYR A 55 -14.20 6.19 -2.33
C TYR A 55 -13.04 7.03 -1.75
N LYS A 56 -13.15 7.50 -0.52
CA LYS A 56 -12.15 8.32 0.16
C LYS A 56 -11.11 7.47 0.87
N THR A 57 -9.88 7.97 0.95
CA THR A 57 -8.82 7.35 1.75
C THR A 57 -9.08 7.58 3.23
N PRO A 58 -9.16 6.52 4.06
CA PRO A 58 -9.39 6.68 5.50
C PRO A 58 -8.16 7.26 6.20
N LEU A 59 -8.41 8.00 7.27
CA LEU A 59 -7.41 8.57 8.17
C LEU A 59 -7.27 7.76 9.45
N GLY A 60 -6.25 8.10 10.24
CA GLY A 60 -6.01 7.54 11.57
C GLY A 60 -5.12 6.30 11.55
N ASN A 61 -5.06 5.62 12.69
CA ASN A 61 -4.14 4.53 12.90
C ASN A 61 -4.65 3.22 12.28
N HIS A 62 -3.77 2.55 11.56
CA HIS A 62 -4.02 1.27 10.92
C HIS A 62 -2.89 0.29 11.24
N ILE A 63 -3.14 -0.98 10.99
CA ILE A 63 -2.12 -2.03 10.94
C ILE A 63 -2.22 -2.79 9.63
N ILE A 64 -1.12 -3.36 9.18
CA ILE A 64 -1.12 -4.34 8.10
C ILE A 64 -1.73 -5.63 8.66
N LYS A 65 -2.96 -5.95 8.25
CA LYS A 65 -3.68 -7.15 8.69
C LYS A 65 -3.27 -8.37 7.88
N GLU A 66 -3.20 -8.22 6.56
CA GLU A 66 -2.86 -9.29 5.64
C GLU A 66 -1.84 -8.81 4.60
N LYS A 67 -0.98 -9.74 4.18
CA LYS A 67 -0.01 -9.56 3.11
C LYS A 67 -0.28 -10.60 2.02
N ILE A 68 -0.53 -10.16 0.78
CA ILE A 68 -0.91 -11.03 -0.34
C ILE A 68 0.02 -10.80 -1.52
N GLY A 69 0.45 -11.90 -2.17
CA GLY A 69 1.25 -11.85 -3.38
C GLY A 69 2.74 -12.09 -3.17
N THR A 70 3.16 -12.75 -2.08
CA THR A 70 4.58 -13.00 -1.73
C THR A 70 5.42 -13.49 -2.90
N ASP A 71 4.95 -14.48 -3.65
CA ASP A 71 5.68 -15.09 -4.77
C ASP A 71 5.14 -14.67 -6.15
N ALA A 72 4.23 -13.68 -6.18
CA ALA A 72 3.66 -13.23 -7.44
C ALA A 72 4.71 -12.44 -8.25
N PRO A 73 4.81 -12.67 -9.56
CA PRO A 73 5.59 -11.83 -10.46
C PRO A 73 5.18 -10.35 -10.33
N LYS A 74 6.13 -9.44 -10.58
CA LYS A 74 5.83 -8.01 -10.72
C LYS A 74 4.72 -7.81 -11.75
N ASN A 75 3.84 -6.84 -11.53
CA ASN A 75 2.69 -6.49 -12.35
C ASN A 75 1.56 -7.54 -12.39
N THR A 76 1.62 -8.60 -11.59
CA THR A 76 0.51 -9.56 -11.48
C THR A 76 -0.77 -8.84 -11.08
N ILE A 77 -1.85 -9.07 -11.85
CA ILE A 77 -3.19 -8.54 -11.54
C ILE A 77 -3.85 -9.41 -10.48
N PHE A 78 -4.34 -8.76 -9.42
CA PHE A 78 -5.19 -9.37 -8.41
C PHE A 78 -6.64 -8.91 -8.58
N LYS A 79 -7.56 -9.87 -8.58
CA LYS A 79 -9.01 -9.59 -8.53
C LYS A 79 -9.57 -10.24 -7.27
N GLU A 80 -10.25 -9.45 -6.44
CA GLU A 80 -10.74 -9.91 -5.14
C GLU A 80 -9.65 -10.61 -4.31
N ARG A 81 -8.41 -10.09 -4.36
CA ARG A 81 -7.20 -10.58 -3.67
C ARG A 81 -6.67 -11.93 -4.20
N ILE A 82 -7.24 -12.43 -5.29
CA ILE A 82 -6.81 -13.67 -5.95
C ILE A 82 -5.87 -13.31 -7.11
N ASN A 83 -4.73 -13.99 -7.18
CA ASN A 83 -3.81 -13.90 -8.31
C ASN A 83 -4.48 -14.45 -9.57
N THR A 84 -4.64 -13.62 -10.59
CA THR A 84 -5.31 -13.99 -11.85
C THR A 84 -4.39 -14.75 -12.82
N GLY A 85 -3.10 -14.81 -12.55
CA GLY A 85 -2.08 -15.33 -13.47
C GLY A 85 -1.77 -14.40 -14.65
N LYS A 86 -2.38 -13.22 -14.71
CA LYS A 86 -2.16 -12.21 -15.76
C LYS A 86 -1.26 -11.09 -15.25
N LEU A 87 -0.49 -10.50 -16.16
CA LEU A 87 0.32 -9.31 -15.89
C LEU A 87 -0.36 -8.09 -16.50
N ALA A 88 -0.36 -6.98 -15.77
CA ALA A 88 -0.87 -5.70 -16.25
C ALA A 88 0.11 -5.05 -17.22
N GLU A 89 -0.40 -4.40 -18.24
CA GLU A 89 0.32 -3.38 -19.00
C GLU A 89 0.47 -2.14 -18.12
N ILE A 90 1.64 -1.49 -18.16
CA ILE A 90 1.94 -0.34 -17.30
C ILE A 90 1.89 0.94 -18.11
N PHE A 91 1.11 1.89 -17.64
CA PHE A 91 0.97 3.24 -18.21
C PHE A 91 1.87 4.21 -17.45
N HIS A 92 2.73 4.92 -18.16
CA HIS A 92 3.68 5.88 -17.59
C HIS A 92 3.29 7.34 -17.86
N ASP A 93 2.23 7.53 -18.59
CA ASP A 93 1.56 8.82 -18.82
C ASP A 93 0.41 9.02 -17.81
N ASP A 94 -0.28 10.13 -17.91
CA ASP A 94 -1.41 10.51 -17.06
C ASP A 94 -2.73 9.80 -17.43
N TYR A 95 -2.64 8.63 -18.05
CA TYR A 95 -3.79 7.81 -18.43
C TYR A 95 -4.46 7.19 -17.19
N ASP A 96 -5.73 7.53 -17.01
CA ASP A 96 -6.63 6.95 -15.99
C ASP A 96 -7.49 5.88 -16.67
N SER A 97 -7.27 4.63 -16.35
CA SER A 97 -7.96 3.50 -16.97
C SER A 97 -9.30 3.23 -16.29
N GLU A 98 -10.26 2.68 -17.05
CA GLU A 98 -11.55 2.26 -16.48
C GLU A 98 -11.41 1.12 -15.44
N ASP A 99 -10.35 0.31 -15.57
CA ASP A 99 -10.05 -0.83 -14.72
C ASP A 99 -8.98 -0.44 -13.66
N ASP A 100 -9.38 -0.01 -12.49
CA ASP A 100 -8.48 0.27 -11.35
C ASP A 100 -7.87 -1.03 -10.79
N HIS A 101 -6.93 -1.63 -11.53
CA HIS A 101 -6.34 -2.90 -11.16
C HIS A 101 -5.40 -2.78 -9.96
N VAL A 102 -5.56 -3.71 -9.03
CA VAL A 102 -4.60 -3.97 -7.95
C VAL A 102 -3.51 -4.88 -8.50
N THR A 103 -2.25 -4.44 -8.41
CA THR A 103 -1.13 -5.19 -8.98
C THR A 103 0.01 -5.46 -8.00
N SER A 104 0.85 -6.43 -8.34
CA SER A 104 2.11 -6.82 -7.69
C SER A 104 1.97 -7.33 -6.26
N ARG A 105 1.54 -6.52 -5.31
CA ARG A 105 1.43 -6.84 -3.87
C ARG A 105 0.22 -6.14 -3.27
N ILE A 106 -0.31 -6.75 -2.20
CA ILE A 106 -1.36 -6.16 -1.38
C ILE A 106 -0.92 -6.19 0.08
N LEU A 107 -0.89 -5.03 0.72
CA LEU A 107 -0.85 -4.85 2.15
C LEU A 107 -2.26 -4.41 2.56
N TRP A 108 -3.06 -5.31 3.13
CA TRP A 108 -4.45 -5.03 3.48
C TRP A 108 -4.53 -4.45 4.88
N LEU A 109 -5.12 -3.28 5.00
CA LEU A 109 -5.13 -2.48 6.21
C LEU A 109 -6.37 -2.75 7.07
N GLU A 110 -6.16 -2.79 8.38
CA GLU A 110 -7.21 -2.77 9.39
C GLU A 110 -7.07 -1.49 10.22
N GLY A 111 -8.16 -0.73 10.37
CA GLY A 111 -8.21 0.39 11.30
C GLY A 111 -8.12 -0.07 12.75
N THR A 112 -7.57 0.74 13.64
CA THR A 112 -7.42 0.39 15.06
C THR A 112 -8.28 1.24 15.99
N GLU A 113 -9.00 2.24 15.45
CA GLU A 113 -9.77 3.22 16.20
C GLU A 113 -11.27 2.95 16.04
N GLU A 114 -11.87 2.33 17.07
CA GLU A 114 -13.30 1.98 17.08
C GLU A 114 -14.20 3.20 16.81
N GLY A 115 -15.13 3.05 15.88
CA GLY A 115 -16.06 4.11 15.47
C GLY A 115 -15.44 5.20 14.59
N PHE A 116 -14.13 5.19 14.35
CA PHE A 116 -13.47 6.14 13.46
C PHE A 116 -13.00 5.47 12.16
N ASN A 117 -12.19 4.42 12.24
CA ASN A 117 -11.74 3.66 11.08
C ASN A 117 -11.90 2.13 11.26
N LYS A 118 -12.58 1.72 12.34
CA LYS A 118 -12.90 0.33 12.65
C LYS A 118 -14.35 0.19 13.10
N GLY A 119 -14.99 -0.87 12.60
CA GLY A 119 -16.39 -1.21 12.89
C GLY A 119 -17.40 -0.42 12.06
N GLY A 120 -18.63 -0.95 11.96
CA GLY A 120 -19.74 -0.33 11.25
C GLY A 120 -19.42 0.06 9.81
N ASN A 121 -19.90 1.22 9.39
CA ASN A 121 -19.72 1.76 8.04
C ASN A 121 -18.43 2.58 7.84
N VAL A 122 -17.50 2.55 8.79
CA VAL A 122 -16.19 3.23 8.72
C VAL A 122 -15.01 2.26 8.70
N ASP A 123 -15.29 0.97 8.72
CA ASP A 123 -14.28 -0.09 8.86
C ASP A 123 -13.36 -0.19 7.64
N SER A 124 -12.09 0.21 7.80
CA SER A 124 -11.10 0.20 6.71
C SER A 124 -10.85 -1.21 6.14
N PHE A 125 -10.91 -2.25 6.99
CA PHE A 125 -10.70 -3.64 6.52
C PHE A 125 -11.85 -4.11 5.63
N TYR A 126 -13.08 -3.90 6.05
CA TYR A 126 -14.27 -4.27 5.27
C TYR A 126 -14.54 -3.33 4.09
N ARG A 127 -13.94 -2.13 4.08
CA ARG A 127 -13.88 -1.22 2.94
C ARG A 127 -12.80 -1.62 1.92
N TYR A 128 -12.03 -2.69 2.18
CA TYR A 128 -10.97 -3.18 1.30
C TYR A 128 -9.89 -2.15 1.02
N ILE A 129 -9.43 -1.44 2.05
CA ILE A 129 -8.36 -0.46 1.92
C ILE A 129 -7.00 -1.17 1.92
N TYR A 130 -6.25 -0.96 0.84
CA TYR A 130 -4.92 -1.55 0.61
C TYR A 130 -3.84 -0.51 0.38
N ILE A 131 -2.59 -0.92 0.63
CA ILE A 131 -1.42 -0.38 -0.06
C ILE A 131 -1.07 -1.41 -1.14
N HIS A 132 -0.98 -0.99 -2.41
CA HIS A 132 -0.81 -1.91 -3.53
C HIS A 132 -0.11 -1.27 -4.73
N GLY A 133 0.39 -2.08 -5.67
CA GLY A 133 0.86 -1.60 -6.96
C GLY A 133 -0.31 -1.27 -7.90
N THR A 134 -0.05 -0.43 -8.89
CA THR A 134 -1.00 -0.01 -9.91
C THR A 134 -0.43 -0.16 -11.32
N PRO A 135 -1.25 -0.41 -12.35
CA PRO A 135 -0.81 -0.25 -13.73
C PRO A 135 -0.63 1.21 -14.13
N GLU A 136 -1.27 2.14 -13.44
CA GLU A 136 -1.29 3.57 -13.73
C GLU A 136 -0.13 4.29 -13.02
N GLU A 137 1.11 3.88 -13.32
CA GLU A 137 2.30 4.41 -12.66
C GLU A 137 2.54 5.90 -12.99
N GLY A 138 2.00 6.41 -14.11
CA GLY A 138 2.07 7.82 -14.46
C GLY A 138 1.27 8.75 -13.53
N LEU A 139 0.30 8.21 -12.77
CA LEU A 139 -0.49 8.97 -11.80
C LEU A 139 0.07 8.94 -10.38
N ILE A 140 1.20 8.25 -10.14
CA ILE A 140 1.85 8.24 -8.83
C ILE A 140 2.43 9.63 -8.52
N GLY A 141 2.07 10.17 -7.37
CA GLY A 141 2.36 11.54 -6.94
C GLY A 141 1.13 12.43 -6.90
N ASP A 142 0.05 12.03 -7.59
CA ASP A 142 -1.23 12.73 -7.62
C ASP A 142 -2.34 11.95 -6.90
N LYS A 143 -3.42 12.61 -6.54
CA LYS A 143 -4.62 11.99 -5.99
C LYS A 143 -5.44 11.38 -7.13
N ALA A 144 -5.40 10.06 -7.30
CA ALA A 144 -6.06 9.37 -8.43
C ALA A 144 -6.81 8.08 -8.04
N SER A 145 -6.58 7.51 -6.85
CA SER A 145 -7.22 6.25 -6.45
C SER A 145 -8.69 6.39 -6.05
N HIS A 146 -9.33 5.24 -5.80
CA HIS A 146 -10.69 5.13 -5.26
C HIS A 146 -10.69 4.73 -3.76
N GLY A 147 -9.68 5.17 -2.99
CA GLY A 147 -9.59 4.96 -1.55
C GLY A 147 -8.32 4.27 -1.07
N CYS A 148 -7.76 3.37 -1.86
CA CYS A 148 -6.50 2.69 -1.56
C CYS A 148 -5.29 3.62 -1.71
N ILE A 149 -4.14 3.17 -1.23
CA ILE A 149 -2.84 3.81 -1.42
C ILE A 149 -2.13 3.06 -2.55
N ARG A 150 -2.01 3.70 -3.71
CA ARG A 150 -1.31 3.15 -4.87
C ARG A 150 0.18 3.49 -4.81
N MET A 151 1.03 2.57 -5.24
CA MET A 151 2.49 2.72 -5.35
C MET A 151 2.99 2.24 -6.71
N PHE A 152 4.19 2.67 -7.09
CA PHE A 152 4.91 1.97 -8.16
C PHE A 152 5.03 0.49 -7.84
N ASN A 153 4.93 -0.36 -8.84
CA ASN A 153 5.00 -1.81 -8.66
C ASN A 153 6.31 -2.26 -8.00
N GLN A 154 7.43 -1.62 -8.35
CA GLN A 154 8.71 -1.92 -7.74
C GLN A 154 8.76 -1.51 -6.27
N ASP A 155 8.20 -0.33 -5.95
CA ASP A 155 8.23 0.23 -4.61
C ASP A 155 7.36 -0.59 -3.64
N VAL A 156 6.17 -1.03 -4.06
CA VAL A 156 5.34 -1.87 -3.21
C VAL A 156 5.95 -3.27 -2.97
N ILE A 157 6.70 -3.81 -3.94
CA ILE A 157 7.44 -5.06 -3.76
C ILE A 157 8.54 -4.89 -2.71
N GLU A 158 9.27 -3.78 -2.76
CA GLU A 158 10.31 -3.46 -1.78
C GLU A 158 9.70 -3.24 -0.40
N LEU A 159 8.69 -2.37 -0.26
CA LEU A 159 7.97 -2.13 0.99
C LEU A 159 7.43 -3.44 1.59
N PHE A 160 6.81 -4.29 0.76
CA PHE A 160 6.28 -5.58 1.18
C PHE A 160 7.35 -6.48 1.81
N SER A 161 8.60 -6.42 1.34
CA SER A 161 9.71 -7.20 1.89
C SER A 161 10.24 -6.65 3.22
N LEU A 162 10.02 -5.37 3.49
CA LEU A 162 10.56 -4.66 4.67
C LEU A 162 9.61 -4.67 5.86
N VAL A 163 8.32 -4.94 5.65
CA VAL A 163 7.29 -4.85 6.69
C VAL A 163 6.61 -6.19 6.96
N GLU A 164 6.02 -6.33 8.15
CA GLU A 164 5.34 -7.55 8.56
C GLU A 164 3.87 -7.30 8.90
N LYS A 165 3.08 -8.37 9.05
CA LYS A 165 1.73 -8.25 9.63
C LYS A 165 1.83 -7.65 11.03
N GLY A 166 0.96 -6.69 11.33
CA GLY A 166 0.96 -5.92 12.57
C GLY A 166 1.79 -4.64 12.51
N THR A 167 2.57 -4.39 11.44
CA THR A 167 3.23 -3.09 11.23
C THR A 167 2.16 -1.99 11.19
N LYS A 168 2.39 -0.90 11.95
CA LYS A 168 1.51 0.27 12.05
C LYS A 168 1.73 1.20 10.86
#